data_4efdf5f96ad987a8d4abfd35dab49cce
#
_entry.id   4efdf5f96ad987a8d4abfd35dab49cce
#
_cell.length_a   1.000
_cell.length_b   1.000
_cell.length_c   1.000
_cell.angle_alpha   90.00
_cell.angle_beta   90.00
_cell.angle_gamma   90.00
#
_symmetry.space_group_name_H-M   'P 1'
#
loop_
_entity.id
_entity.type
_entity.pdbx_description
1 polymer ?
#
loop_
_entity_poly.entity_id
_entity_poly.type
_entity_poly.pdbx_seq_one_letter_code
_entity_poly.pdbx_strand_id
1 'polypeptide(L)'
;MCIRDSSYTDFKARENVPFHRGFGDMDANDIVWYFNSINPLTNPDSRNDTGGQMGGTLLETSVVDDSTARFHWDAFAGHTLFKTFTDLEEGMGIFSKKAYDERGEEWVKDNMIGTGPFQLVEWVESERVEMDAVTNHWRKTPYVNRVEILFVPENATRRAMLETTQAYAGNLPIKDWQSMFDMGFGLAPESIYTVTQIAMSGNYWEYSHIKTGETLERNRDISKPHVGDPYEGGGTTFNGDTPSMQQSLKVRQALSRTIDRDTINEVILGGLGEAHHLGYVWNNDPIWQENADTWSLPYDPDGAKALLTEAGYPDGFDIEWYVGTGDYETQQAVAADWLSKLNVNVTFDRQDYSSWRPTIVARTNSDIFGGCCWGPLLWPFEWTSNTSSFPGGYGIGMELPQSKASFNIKNSSQDPAELKAAAVDMLQYLSDWALFPGIVQQPNAAMYNPDVVSWQEMRPYLWMRLGGMRSFEYIQLK
;
A
#
# COMPACT_ATOMS: atom_id res chain seq x y z
N MET A 1 -14.02 1.63 -30.74
CA MET A 1 -12.71 1.68 -31.41
C MET A 1 -11.83 0.67 -30.72
N CYS A 2 -11.51 -0.46 -31.35
CA CYS A 2 -10.67 -1.49 -30.74
C CYS A 2 -9.22 -0.99 -30.68
N ILE A 3 -8.73 -0.69 -29.50
CA ILE A 3 -7.33 -0.31 -29.25
C ILE A 3 -6.48 -1.60 -29.05
N ARG A 4 -6.74 -2.64 -29.84
CA ARG A 4 -6.06 -3.93 -29.65
C ARG A 4 -4.57 -3.93 -30.02
N ASP A 5 -4.10 -2.90 -30.73
CA ASP A 5 -2.73 -2.85 -31.26
C ASP A 5 -1.99 -1.55 -30.95
N SER A 6 -2.52 -0.69 -30.05
CA SER A 6 -1.84 0.57 -29.71
C SER A 6 -0.86 0.33 -28.56
N SER A 7 0.43 0.41 -28.88
CA SER A 7 1.51 0.48 -27.89
C SER A 7 1.60 1.85 -27.22
N TYR A 8 0.60 2.70 -27.34
CA TYR A 8 0.60 4.03 -26.74
C TYR A 8 -0.80 4.50 -26.33
N THR A 9 -0.81 5.47 -25.41
CA THR A 9 -2.02 6.20 -24.97
C THR A 9 -1.73 7.69 -25.02
N ASP A 10 -2.63 8.47 -25.63
CA ASP A 10 -2.53 9.93 -25.66
C ASP A 10 -3.39 10.52 -24.55
N PHE A 11 -2.75 11.37 -23.72
CA PHE A 11 -3.41 12.15 -22.68
C PHE A 11 -3.42 13.62 -23.06
N LYS A 12 -4.60 14.21 -23.10
CA LYS A 12 -4.76 15.61 -23.37
C LYS A 12 -4.81 16.40 -22.07
N ALA A 13 -3.84 17.29 -21.87
CA ALA A 13 -3.83 18.24 -20.76
C ALA A 13 -5.05 19.17 -20.84
N ARG A 14 -5.62 19.52 -19.68
CA ARG A 14 -6.63 20.56 -19.61
C ARG A 14 -5.96 21.92 -19.83
N GLU A 15 -6.58 22.76 -20.65
CA GLU A 15 -6.12 24.13 -20.87
C GLU A 15 -6.42 25.05 -19.66
N ASN A 16 -5.63 26.10 -19.51
CA ASN A 16 -5.79 27.12 -18.44
C ASN A 16 -5.72 26.52 -17.02
N VAL A 17 -4.74 25.67 -16.79
CA VAL A 17 -4.42 25.10 -15.48
C VAL A 17 -3.11 25.73 -14.98
N PRO A 18 -3.17 26.82 -14.22
CA PRO A 18 -1.97 27.54 -13.79
C PRO A 18 -1.22 26.77 -12.69
N PHE A 19 0.10 26.77 -12.81
CA PHE A 19 0.98 26.39 -11.71
C PHE A 19 1.00 27.46 -10.62
N HIS A 20 1.22 27.01 -9.39
CA HIS A 20 1.42 27.92 -8.26
C HIS A 20 2.48 28.96 -8.53
N ARG A 21 2.35 30.12 -7.86
CA ARG A 21 3.32 31.22 -7.87
C ARG A 21 3.67 31.78 -9.26
N GLY A 22 2.79 31.60 -10.24
CA GLY A 22 2.94 32.23 -11.56
C GLY A 22 3.97 31.56 -12.49
N PHE A 23 4.25 30.29 -12.30
CA PHE A 23 5.16 29.53 -13.19
C PHE A 23 4.52 29.13 -14.54
N GLY A 24 3.40 29.74 -14.92
CA GLY A 24 2.70 29.48 -16.18
C GLY A 24 1.63 28.41 -16.04
N ASP A 25 1.04 28.04 -17.18
CA ASP A 25 0.03 26.99 -17.26
C ASP A 25 0.69 25.63 -17.56
N MET A 26 0.11 24.55 -17.02
CA MET A 26 0.55 23.19 -17.27
C MET A 26 0.29 22.81 -18.73
N ASP A 27 1.29 22.23 -19.37
CA ASP A 27 1.22 21.74 -20.72
C ASP A 27 1.75 20.30 -20.88
N ALA A 28 1.82 19.79 -22.11
CA ALA A 28 2.32 18.44 -22.38
C ALA A 28 3.82 18.29 -22.06
N ASN A 29 4.60 19.38 -22.11
CA ASN A 29 6.04 19.30 -21.78
C ASN A 29 6.26 19.04 -20.28
N ASP A 30 5.42 19.61 -19.39
CA ASP A 30 5.49 19.33 -17.96
C ASP A 30 5.17 17.86 -17.67
N ILE A 31 4.12 17.34 -18.30
CA ILE A 31 3.71 15.94 -18.14
C ILE A 31 4.82 15.00 -18.61
N VAL A 32 5.33 15.20 -19.82
CA VAL A 32 6.38 14.35 -20.41
C VAL A 32 7.67 14.43 -19.59
N TRP A 33 8.09 15.63 -19.22
CA TRP A 33 9.27 15.80 -18.37
C TRP A 33 9.13 15.08 -17.04
N TYR A 34 7.98 15.24 -16.35
CA TYR A 34 7.76 14.64 -15.07
C TYR A 34 7.81 13.10 -15.15
N PHE A 35 7.04 12.50 -16.06
CA PHE A 35 6.99 11.04 -16.17
C PHE A 35 8.32 10.43 -16.64
N ASN A 36 9.04 11.08 -17.53
CA ASN A 36 10.38 10.61 -17.92
C ASN A 36 11.41 10.79 -16.79
N SER A 37 11.27 11.80 -15.94
CA SER A 37 12.20 12.03 -14.80
C SER A 37 12.06 10.99 -13.70
N ILE A 38 10.86 10.44 -13.49
CA ILE A 38 10.59 9.44 -12.46
C ILE A 38 10.72 8.00 -12.95
N ASN A 39 10.61 7.75 -14.25
CA ASN A 39 10.70 6.42 -14.85
C ASN A 39 12.15 5.92 -14.90
N PRO A 40 12.52 4.80 -14.25
CA PRO A 40 13.89 4.30 -14.24
C PRO A 40 14.40 3.85 -15.62
N LEU A 41 13.52 3.61 -16.61
CA LEU A 41 13.95 3.29 -17.97
C LEU A 41 14.47 4.52 -18.73
N THR A 42 13.96 5.71 -18.43
CA THR A 42 14.39 6.98 -19.04
C THR A 42 15.34 7.78 -18.14
N ASN A 43 15.26 7.56 -16.84
CA ASN A 43 16.15 8.14 -15.84
C ASN A 43 16.62 7.06 -14.83
N PRO A 44 17.76 6.39 -15.09
CA PRO A 44 18.27 5.32 -14.21
C PRO A 44 18.60 5.78 -12.77
N ASP A 45 18.78 7.09 -12.56
CA ASP A 45 19.03 7.65 -11.23
C ASP A 45 17.74 7.92 -10.43
N SER A 46 16.57 7.71 -11.03
CA SER A 46 15.30 7.89 -10.34
C SER A 46 15.21 7.00 -9.08
N ARG A 47 14.76 7.61 -8.00
CA ARG A 47 14.43 6.92 -6.73
C ARG A 47 12.95 6.98 -6.42
N ASN A 48 12.13 7.39 -7.38
CA ASN A 48 10.69 7.49 -7.23
C ASN A 48 10.04 6.10 -7.24
N ASP A 49 9.27 5.79 -6.21
CA ASP A 49 8.61 4.49 -6.02
C ASP A 49 7.62 4.17 -7.12
N THR A 50 6.76 5.14 -7.42
CA THR A 50 5.69 4.96 -8.39
C THR A 50 6.27 4.90 -9.80
N GLY A 51 7.34 5.64 -10.07
CA GLY A 51 8.13 5.51 -11.30
C GLY A 51 8.68 4.11 -11.47
N GLY A 52 9.20 3.51 -10.40
CA GLY A 52 9.66 2.12 -10.39
C GLY A 52 8.54 1.12 -10.72
N GLN A 53 7.36 1.32 -10.16
CA GLN A 53 6.19 0.46 -10.44
C GLN A 53 5.71 0.60 -11.89
N MET A 54 5.76 1.81 -12.47
CA MET A 54 5.42 2.06 -13.88
C MET A 54 6.47 1.55 -14.86
N GLY A 55 7.75 1.62 -14.50
CA GLY A 55 8.88 1.18 -15.33
C GLY A 55 8.78 -0.28 -15.77
N GLY A 56 7.81 -1.01 -15.20
CA GLY A 56 7.44 -2.33 -15.66
C GLY A 56 6.67 -2.36 -16.97
N THR A 57 5.97 -1.28 -17.33
CA THR A 57 5.09 -1.24 -18.50
C THR A 57 5.21 0.04 -19.31
N LEU A 58 5.53 1.18 -18.67
CA LEU A 58 5.76 2.45 -19.35
C LEU A 58 7.21 2.53 -19.84
N LEU A 59 7.40 2.56 -21.16
CA LEU A 59 8.72 2.68 -21.78
C LEU A 59 9.25 4.11 -21.69
N GLU A 60 8.48 5.06 -22.21
CA GLU A 60 8.79 6.48 -22.21
C GLU A 60 7.53 7.32 -22.46
N THR A 61 7.66 8.62 -22.30
CA THR A 61 6.65 9.59 -22.74
C THR A 61 7.20 10.56 -23.75
N SER A 62 6.35 11.06 -24.67
CA SER A 62 6.71 12.03 -25.70
C SER A 62 5.63 13.08 -25.91
N VAL A 63 6.03 14.27 -26.38
CA VAL A 63 5.11 15.36 -26.71
C VAL A 63 4.55 15.13 -28.12
N VAL A 64 3.23 15.14 -28.29
CA VAL A 64 2.57 15.11 -29.59
C VAL A 64 2.29 16.53 -30.07
N ASP A 65 1.73 17.36 -29.19
CA ASP A 65 1.51 18.79 -29.36
C ASP A 65 1.51 19.47 -27.99
N ASP A 66 1.34 20.78 -27.93
CA ASP A 66 1.41 21.57 -26.68
C ASP A 66 0.44 21.07 -25.58
N SER A 67 -0.64 20.40 -25.95
CA SER A 67 -1.65 19.89 -25.02
C SER A 67 -1.68 18.38 -24.90
N THR A 68 -0.94 17.64 -25.72
CA THR A 68 -1.07 16.17 -25.82
C THR A 68 0.25 15.47 -25.51
N ALA A 69 0.29 14.71 -24.41
CA ALA A 69 1.38 13.82 -24.04
C ALA A 69 1.05 12.38 -24.45
N ARG A 70 1.99 11.70 -25.09
CA ARG A 70 1.91 10.29 -25.50
C ARG A 70 2.73 9.43 -24.57
N PHE A 71 2.10 8.38 -24.05
CA PHE A 71 2.70 7.35 -23.18
C PHE A 71 2.90 6.09 -24.00
N HIS A 72 4.14 5.66 -24.16
CA HIS A 72 4.51 4.45 -24.91
C HIS A 72 4.62 3.27 -23.94
N TRP A 73 3.86 2.23 -24.20
CA TRP A 73 3.78 1.04 -23.34
C TRP A 73 4.41 -0.16 -24.02
N ASP A 74 5.03 -1.06 -23.26
CA ASP A 74 5.48 -2.36 -23.78
C ASP A 74 4.31 -3.35 -23.91
N ALA A 75 3.27 -3.17 -23.07
CA ALA A 75 2.02 -3.89 -23.11
C ALA A 75 0.88 -3.01 -22.61
N PHE A 76 -0.37 -3.30 -22.99
CA PHE A 76 -1.52 -2.58 -22.48
C PHE A 76 -1.70 -2.89 -20.98
N ALA A 77 -1.60 -1.86 -20.16
CA ALA A 77 -1.71 -1.96 -18.71
C ALA A 77 -2.86 -1.08 -18.19
N GLY A 78 -4.10 -1.50 -18.44
CA GLY A 78 -5.30 -0.75 -18.05
C GLY A 78 -5.34 -0.40 -16.55
N HIS A 79 -4.88 -1.29 -15.68
CA HIS A 79 -4.77 -1.04 -14.26
C HIS A 79 -3.75 0.05 -13.91
N THR A 80 -2.64 0.17 -14.64
CA THR A 80 -1.65 1.25 -14.44
C THR A 80 -2.29 2.61 -14.74
N LEU A 81 -3.17 2.68 -15.73
CA LEU A 81 -3.93 3.91 -16.01
C LEU A 81 -4.82 4.30 -14.83
N PHE A 82 -5.50 3.35 -14.21
CA PHE A 82 -6.33 3.61 -13.03
C PHE A 82 -5.48 4.02 -11.83
N LYS A 83 -4.43 3.28 -11.53
CA LYS A 83 -3.58 3.54 -10.37
C LYS A 83 -2.86 4.88 -10.46
N THR A 84 -2.28 5.16 -11.61
CA THR A 84 -1.32 6.26 -11.80
C THR A 84 -1.99 7.59 -12.15
N PHE A 85 -3.10 7.53 -12.93
CA PHE A 85 -3.74 8.72 -13.52
C PHE A 85 -5.08 9.07 -12.90
N THR A 86 -5.53 8.33 -11.90
CA THR A 86 -6.70 8.71 -11.11
C THR A 86 -6.28 9.10 -9.71
N ASP A 87 -7.16 9.80 -9.03
CA ASP A 87 -7.01 10.11 -7.62
C ASP A 87 -7.43 8.94 -6.69
N LEU A 88 -7.55 7.74 -7.24
CA LEU A 88 -7.96 6.55 -6.49
C LEU A 88 -6.83 5.98 -5.63
N GLU A 89 -5.59 6.24 -5.98
CA GLU A 89 -4.43 5.75 -5.22
C GLU A 89 -3.40 6.88 -4.98
N GLU A 90 -2.13 6.64 -5.26
CA GLU A 90 -1.02 7.58 -5.07
C GLU A 90 -0.96 8.63 -6.19
N GLY A 91 -2.11 9.21 -6.56
CA GLY A 91 -2.24 10.10 -7.71
C GLY A 91 -1.01 10.96 -7.95
N MET A 92 -0.44 10.88 -9.14
CA MET A 92 0.78 11.59 -9.48
C MET A 92 0.50 13.08 -9.67
N GLY A 93 1.06 13.89 -8.79
CA GLY A 93 1.07 15.33 -8.98
C GLY A 93 2.03 15.73 -10.09
N ILE A 94 1.58 16.50 -11.07
CA ILE A 94 2.47 17.08 -12.07
C ILE A 94 3.12 18.34 -11.51
N PHE A 95 4.44 18.39 -11.57
CA PHE A 95 5.25 19.55 -11.15
C PHE A 95 5.64 20.40 -12.35
N SER A 96 5.90 21.70 -12.09
CA SER A 96 6.30 22.64 -13.12
C SER A 96 7.74 22.39 -13.58
N LYS A 97 7.90 22.01 -14.85
CA LYS A 97 9.23 21.95 -15.49
C LYS A 97 9.92 23.31 -15.50
N LYS A 98 9.15 24.38 -15.77
CA LYS A 98 9.67 25.75 -15.76
C LYS A 98 10.24 26.14 -14.40
N ALA A 99 9.56 25.78 -13.29
CA ALA A 99 10.09 26.04 -11.96
C ALA A 99 11.41 25.28 -11.71
N TYR A 100 11.48 24.02 -12.17
CA TYR A 100 12.68 23.21 -12.08
C TYR A 100 13.84 23.82 -12.89
N ASP A 101 13.60 24.20 -14.14
CA ASP A 101 14.61 24.78 -15.03
C ASP A 101 15.15 26.15 -14.53
N GLU A 102 14.26 26.99 -13.96
CA GLU A 102 14.63 28.33 -13.49
C GLU A 102 15.26 28.35 -12.09
N ARG A 103 14.88 27.40 -11.21
CA ARG A 103 15.21 27.42 -9.79
C ARG A 103 16.09 26.27 -9.33
N GLY A 104 16.12 25.18 -10.07
CA GLY A 104 16.84 23.96 -9.74
C GLY A 104 16.12 23.02 -8.79
N GLU A 105 16.64 21.80 -8.70
CA GLU A 105 16.03 20.68 -7.97
C GLU A 105 15.84 20.97 -6.48
N GLU A 106 16.86 21.47 -5.78
CA GLU A 106 16.81 21.73 -4.36
C GLU A 106 15.71 22.73 -4.00
N TRP A 107 15.57 23.80 -4.80
CA TRP A 107 14.51 24.77 -4.57
C TRP A 107 13.12 24.18 -4.80
N VAL A 108 12.95 23.36 -5.83
CA VAL A 108 11.63 22.73 -6.15
C VAL A 108 11.23 21.74 -5.06
N LYS A 109 12.16 21.02 -4.45
CA LYS A 109 11.88 20.13 -3.31
C LYS A 109 11.24 20.88 -2.14
N ASP A 110 11.72 22.06 -1.82
CA ASP A 110 11.21 22.88 -0.72
C ASP A 110 9.93 23.65 -1.06
N ASN A 111 9.63 23.84 -2.34
CA ASN A 111 8.54 24.73 -2.77
C ASN A 111 7.37 24.04 -3.44
N MET A 112 7.51 22.81 -3.92
CA MET A 112 6.44 21.94 -4.48
C MET A 112 5.47 22.69 -5.41
N ILE A 113 5.93 23.15 -6.57
CA ILE A 113 5.13 23.90 -7.53
C ILE A 113 4.21 22.98 -8.32
N GLY A 114 2.98 22.84 -7.88
CA GLY A 114 1.92 22.06 -8.50
C GLY A 114 0.73 22.93 -8.96
N THR A 115 -0.40 22.28 -9.26
CA THR A 115 -1.63 22.89 -9.75
C THR A 115 -2.84 22.68 -8.82
N GLY A 116 -2.60 22.26 -7.58
CA GLY A 116 -3.62 21.95 -6.58
C GLY A 116 -4.34 23.18 -6.01
N PRO A 117 -5.45 22.98 -5.25
CA PRO A 117 -6.21 24.09 -4.66
C PRO A 117 -5.50 24.78 -3.50
N PHE A 118 -4.41 24.21 -3.01
CA PHE A 118 -3.55 24.78 -1.99
C PHE A 118 -2.11 24.79 -2.45
N GLN A 119 -1.38 25.85 -2.13
CA GLN A 119 0.04 25.99 -2.41
C GLN A 119 0.85 25.92 -1.11
N LEU A 120 1.98 25.25 -1.13
CA LEU A 120 2.86 25.11 0.02
C LEU A 120 3.39 26.47 0.46
N VAL A 121 3.29 26.76 1.74
CA VAL A 121 3.91 27.94 2.39
C VAL A 121 5.16 27.52 3.11
N GLU A 122 5.07 26.52 3.96
CA GLU A 122 6.17 26.00 4.76
C GLU A 122 6.01 24.50 5.02
N TRP A 123 7.09 23.80 5.03
CA TRP A 123 7.19 22.42 5.51
C TRP A 123 8.32 22.33 6.52
N VAL A 124 7.98 22.02 7.76
CA VAL A 124 8.94 21.71 8.81
C VAL A 124 8.86 20.20 9.06
N GLU A 125 9.93 19.51 8.74
CA GLU A 125 10.01 18.06 8.81
C GLU A 125 9.64 17.55 10.20
N SER A 126 8.77 16.54 10.26
CA SER A 126 8.25 15.93 11.50
C SER A 126 7.50 16.88 12.44
N GLU A 127 7.15 18.08 12.00
CA GLU A 127 6.44 19.08 12.80
C GLU A 127 5.13 19.52 12.13
N ARG A 128 5.20 20.15 10.94
CA ARG A 128 4.00 20.67 10.26
C ARG A 128 4.18 20.90 8.77
N VAL A 129 3.05 20.91 8.07
CA VAL A 129 2.92 21.44 6.71
C VAL A 129 1.89 22.53 6.70
N GLU A 130 2.23 23.70 6.19
CA GLU A 130 1.35 24.88 6.07
C GLU A 130 1.12 25.18 4.59
N MET A 131 -0.15 25.37 4.23
CA MET A 131 -0.57 25.61 2.85
C MET A 131 -1.61 26.71 2.77
N ASP A 132 -1.44 27.67 1.85
CA ASP A 132 -2.42 28.70 1.54
C ASP A 132 -3.35 28.29 0.40
N ALA A 133 -4.61 28.66 0.51
CA ALA A 133 -5.59 28.46 -0.55
C ALA A 133 -5.25 29.27 -1.80
N VAL A 134 -5.43 28.63 -2.96
CA VAL A 134 -5.35 29.30 -4.26
C VAL A 134 -6.68 29.96 -4.56
N THR A 135 -6.67 31.30 -4.69
CA THR A 135 -7.85 32.06 -5.07
C THR A 135 -8.20 31.82 -6.55
N ASN A 136 -9.48 31.70 -6.85
CA ASN A 136 -9.98 31.44 -8.21
C ASN A 136 -9.37 30.15 -8.83
N HIS A 137 -9.23 29.12 -8.01
CA HIS A 137 -8.66 27.86 -8.49
C HIS A 137 -9.49 27.25 -9.62
N TRP A 138 -8.82 26.73 -10.66
CA TRP A 138 -9.40 26.21 -11.90
C TRP A 138 -10.42 25.08 -11.71
N ARG A 139 -10.31 24.29 -10.63
CA ARG A 139 -11.25 23.22 -10.29
C ARG A 139 -12.29 23.71 -9.28
N LYS A 140 -11.83 24.15 -8.12
CA LYS A 140 -12.66 24.66 -7.01
C LYS A 140 -11.81 25.54 -6.09
N THR A 141 -12.27 26.74 -5.86
CA THR A 141 -11.68 27.62 -4.84
C THR A 141 -12.02 27.09 -3.44
N PRO A 142 -11.01 26.84 -2.57
CA PRO A 142 -11.25 26.44 -1.19
C PRO A 142 -12.15 27.39 -0.42
N TYR A 143 -12.90 26.86 0.54
CA TYR A 143 -13.66 27.68 1.48
C TYR A 143 -12.80 28.23 2.61
N VAL A 144 -11.72 27.54 2.97
CA VAL A 144 -10.75 27.97 4.00
C VAL A 144 -9.55 28.64 3.33
N ASN A 145 -8.98 29.65 4.00
CA ASN A 145 -7.84 30.38 3.45
C ASN A 145 -6.51 29.66 3.63
N ARG A 146 -6.43 28.77 4.63
CA ARG A 146 -5.21 28.09 5.02
C ARG A 146 -5.53 26.72 5.62
N VAL A 147 -4.66 25.77 5.36
CA VAL A 147 -4.63 24.46 6.01
C VAL A 147 -3.25 24.28 6.65
N GLU A 148 -3.25 23.88 7.90
CA GLU A 148 -2.06 23.45 8.63
C GLU A 148 -2.24 21.99 9.03
N ILE A 149 -1.28 21.14 8.66
CA ILE A 149 -1.23 19.72 9.05
C ILE A 149 -0.14 19.57 10.09
N LEU A 150 -0.52 19.16 11.29
CA LEU A 150 0.41 18.94 12.42
C LEU A 150 0.77 17.47 12.54
N PHE A 151 2.04 17.18 12.75
CA PHE A 151 2.55 15.84 13.04
C PHE A 151 2.64 15.66 14.56
N VAL A 152 1.60 15.06 15.14
CA VAL A 152 1.50 14.84 16.57
C VAL A 152 1.51 13.33 16.84
N PRO A 153 2.64 12.74 17.26
CA PRO A 153 2.77 11.29 17.45
C PRO A 153 1.86 10.72 18.53
N GLU A 154 1.68 11.44 19.64
CA GLU A 154 0.98 10.93 20.82
C GLU A 154 -0.54 11.00 20.65
N ASN A 155 -1.19 9.84 20.74
CA ASN A 155 -2.66 9.71 20.60
C ASN A 155 -3.42 10.57 21.62
N ALA A 156 -2.98 10.64 22.87
CA ALA A 156 -3.63 11.44 23.90
C ALA A 156 -3.58 12.95 23.60
N THR A 157 -2.46 13.41 23.02
CA THR A 157 -2.31 14.82 22.61
C THR A 157 -3.24 15.13 21.43
N ARG A 158 -3.29 14.27 20.40
CA ARG A 158 -4.22 14.46 19.27
C ARG A 158 -5.66 14.51 19.74
N ARG A 159 -6.05 13.61 20.66
CA ARG A 159 -7.39 13.60 21.26
C ARG A 159 -7.68 14.93 21.98
N ALA A 160 -6.79 15.39 22.85
CA ALA A 160 -6.96 16.65 23.56
C ALA A 160 -7.07 17.85 22.62
N MET A 161 -6.31 17.87 21.52
CA MET A 161 -6.41 18.93 20.50
C MET A 161 -7.77 18.96 19.81
N LEU A 162 -8.36 17.81 19.52
CA LEU A 162 -9.72 17.72 18.97
C LEU A 162 -10.76 18.19 20.00
N GLU A 163 -10.70 17.70 21.25
CA GLU A 163 -11.63 18.08 22.33
C GLU A 163 -11.60 19.57 22.65
N THR A 164 -10.43 20.22 22.53
CA THR A 164 -10.23 21.64 22.80
C THR A 164 -10.34 22.53 21.56
N THR A 165 -10.66 21.99 20.39
CA THR A 165 -10.74 22.70 19.12
C THR A 165 -9.40 23.37 18.72
N GLN A 166 -8.28 22.85 19.19
CA GLN A 166 -6.94 23.21 18.69
C GLN A 166 -6.64 22.52 17.35
N ALA A 167 -7.32 21.40 17.08
CA ALA A 167 -7.38 20.76 15.77
C ALA A 167 -8.85 20.54 15.39
N TYR A 168 -9.16 20.66 14.12
CA TYR A 168 -10.52 20.52 13.59
C TYR A 168 -10.84 19.12 13.12
N ALA A 169 -9.83 18.38 12.71
CA ALA A 169 -9.90 16.97 12.31
C ALA A 169 -8.60 16.28 12.62
N GLY A 170 -8.64 14.96 12.84
CA GLY A 170 -7.45 14.16 13.12
C GLY A 170 -7.74 12.68 13.27
N ASN A 171 -6.70 11.89 13.16
CA ASN A 171 -6.78 10.45 13.34
C ASN A 171 -6.64 10.09 14.82
N LEU A 172 -7.52 9.22 15.28
CA LEU A 172 -7.46 8.62 16.60
C LEU A 172 -7.49 7.09 16.48
N PRO A 173 -6.89 6.36 17.43
CA PRO A 173 -7.07 4.92 17.55
C PRO A 173 -8.56 4.57 17.63
N ILE A 174 -8.95 3.47 16.98
CA ILE A 174 -10.36 3.05 16.91
C ILE A 174 -10.97 2.83 18.32
N LYS A 175 -10.19 2.35 19.27
CA LYS A 175 -10.61 2.19 20.67
C LYS A 175 -11.12 3.50 21.32
N ASP A 176 -10.68 4.64 20.82
CA ASP A 176 -11.10 5.95 21.35
C ASP A 176 -12.39 6.48 20.68
N TRP A 177 -12.80 5.90 19.54
CA TRP A 177 -13.89 6.43 18.72
C TRP A 177 -15.22 6.48 19.44
N GLN A 178 -15.61 5.41 20.18
CA GLN A 178 -16.88 5.39 20.87
C GLN A 178 -17.00 6.54 21.87
N SER A 179 -15.95 6.81 22.63
CA SER A 179 -15.97 7.91 23.59
C SER A 179 -16.03 9.30 22.93
N MET A 180 -15.49 9.43 21.73
CA MET A 180 -15.59 10.67 20.94
C MET A 180 -16.99 10.82 20.32
N PHE A 181 -17.61 9.72 19.86
CA PHE A 181 -19.00 9.74 19.40
C PHE A 181 -19.96 10.20 20.50
N ASP A 182 -19.74 9.71 21.74
CA ASP A 182 -20.53 10.11 22.91
C ASP A 182 -20.40 11.63 23.22
N MET A 183 -19.31 12.26 22.79
CA MET A 183 -19.09 13.71 22.87
C MET A 183 -19.59 14.48 21.63
N GLY A 184 -20.20 13.80 20.66
CA GLY A 184 -20.76 14.42 19.47
C GLY A 184 -19.81 14.53 18.27
N PHE A 185 -18.63 13.97 18.35
CA PHE A 185 -17.72 13.90 17.19
C PHE A 185 -18.24 12.92 16.15
N GLY A 186 -17.88 13.15 14.88
CA GLY A 186 -18.21 12.30 13.76
C GLY A 186 -16.96 11.87 12.97
N LEU A 187 -17.14 10.89 12.11
CA LEU A 187 -16.12 10.51 11.15
C LEU A 187 -16.26 11.35 9.89
N ALA A 188 -15.14 11.69 9.27
CA ALA A 188 -15.14 12.28 7.95
C ALA A 188 -15.98 11.40 7.00
N PRO A 189 -16.81 11.99 6.16
CA PRO A 189 -17.65 11.22 5.23
C PRO A 189 -16.75 10.31 4.40
N GLU A 190 -17.22 9.09 4.18
CA GLU A 190 -16.50 8.08 3.41
C GLU A 190 -15.25 7.52 4.10
N SER A 191 -15.47 6.97 5.30
CA SER A 191 -14.51 6.03 5.86
C SER A 191 -14.32 4.86 4.91
N ILE A 192 -13.10 4.57 4.56
CA ILE A 192 -12.76 3.32 3.87
C ILE A 192 -12.24 2.31 4.89
N TYR A 193 -12.21 1.05 4.47
CA TYR A 193 -11.59 0.01 5.26
C TYR A 193 -10.10 -0.07 4.96
N THR A 194 -9.32 -0.41 5.96
CA THR A 194 -7.96 -0.90 5.81
C THR A 194 -7.86 -2.29 6.40
N VAL A 195 -6.87 -3.05 5.98
CA VAL A 195 -6.64 -4.38 6.52
C VAL A 195 -5.30 -4.39 7.26
N THR A 196 -5.26 -5.08 8.38
CA THR A 196 -4.03 -5.42 9.08
C THR A 196 -3.70 -6.87 8.74
N GLN A 197 -2.49 -7.12 8.29
CA GLN A 197 -2.07 -8.39 7.72
C GLN A 197 -0.58 -8.63 7.95
N ILE A 198 -0.14 -9.88 7.75
CA ILE A 198 1.23 -10.31 8.01
C ILE A 198 1.82 -10.89 6.73
N ALA A 199 2.84 -10.25 6.18
CA ALA A 199 3.63 -10.83 5.11
C ALA A 199 4.67 -11.80 5.70
N MET A 200 4.58 -13.06 5.36
CA MET A 200 5.56 -14.10 5.70
C MET A 200 6.77 -13.95 4.77
N SER A 201 7.49 -12.85 4.95
CA SER A 201 8.60 -12.42 4.08
C SER A 201 9.78 -13.39 4.07
N GLY A 202 10.78 -13.13 3.22
CA GLY A 202 11.96 -14.00 3.06
C GLY A 202 11.77 -15.14 2.06
N ASN A 203 10.56 -15.38 1.58
CA ASN A 203 10.23 -16.41 0.61
C ASN A 203 10.48 -15.92 -0.83
N TYR A 204 11.77 -15.76 -1.18
CA TYR A 204 12.24 -15.36 -2.51
C TYR A 204 12.35 -16.58 -3.41
N TRP A 205 11.21 -17.00 -4.01
CA TRP A 205 11.09 -18.26 -4.74
C TRP A 205 11.26 -18.12 -6.24
N GLU A 206 11.36 -16.93 -6.79
CA GLU A 206 11.66 -16.78 -8.21
C GLU A 206 13.11 -17.08 -8.53
N TYR A 207 13.29 -17.90 -9.58
CA TYR A 207 14.61 -18.26 -10.09
C TYR A 207 15.19 -17.21 -11.02
N SER A 208 14.33 -16.56 -11.79
CA SER A 208 14.73 -15.55 -12.76
C SER A 208 13.82 -14.34 -12.68
N HIS A 209 14.39 -13.18 -12.99
CA HIS A 209 13.66 -11.93 -13.06
C HIS A 209 12.52 -12.03 -14.07
N ILE A 210 11.30 -11.63 -13.67
CA ILE A 210 10.08 -11.85 -14.45
C ILE A 210 10.10 -11.18 -15.85
N LYS A 211 10.81 -10.06 -15.99
CA LYS A 211 10.92 -9.31 -17.25
C LYS A 211 12.21 -9.57 -18.02
N THR A 212 13.36 -9.53 -17.36
CA THR A 212 14.66 -9.62 -18.04
C THR A 212 15.08 -11.07 -18.26
N GLY A 213 14.52 -12.02 -17.50
CA GLY A 213 14.94 -13.42 -17.53
C GLY A 213 16.30 -13.69 -16.85
N GLU A 214 16.95 -12.67 -16.31
CA GLU A 214 18.22 -12.82 -15.60
C GLU A 214 18.04 -13.71 -14.36
N THR A 215 19.04 -14.55 -14.10
CA THR A 215 19.06 -15.39 -12.90
C THR A 215 19.16 -14.51 -11.65
N LEU A 216 18.28 -14.75 -10.70
CA LEU A 216 18.24 -14.01 -9.44
C LEU A 216 19.07 -14.69 -8.36
N GLU A 217 19.64 -13.89 -7.47
CA GLU A 217 20.29 -14.41 -6.28
C GLU A 217 19.28 -15.13 -5.37
N ARG A 218 19.72 -16.21 -4.75
CA ARG A 218 18.91 -17.01 -3.83
C ARG A 218 19.01 -16.46 -2.40
N ASN A 219 18.40 -15.32 -2.15
CA ASN A 219 18.49 -14.61 -0.86
C ASN A 219 17.57 -15.22 0.23
N ARG A 220 17.38 -16.55 0.23
CA ARG A 220 16.53 -17.21 1.22
C ARG A 220 17.33 -17.62 2.43
N ASP A 221 16.95 -17.12 3.59
CA ASP A 221 17.49 -17.59 4.87
C ASP A 221 16.62 -18.74 5.42
N ILE A 222 16.95 -19.96 5.04
CA ILE A 222 16.23 -21.17 5.50
C ILE A 222 16.46 -21.50 6.98
N SER A 223 17.28 -20.74 7.71
CA SER A 223 17.34 -20.84 9.17
C SER A 223 16.11 -20.23 9.84
N LYS A 224 15.39 -19.34 9.15
CA LYS A 224 14.11 -18.78 9.61
C LYS A 224 13.00 -19.81 9.39
N PRO A 225 12.26 -20.25 10.44
CA PRO A 225 11.31 -21.37 10.34
C PRO A 225 10.20 -21.21 9.32
N HIS A 226 9.80 -19.97 9.00
CA HIS A 226 8.75 -19.64 8.05
C HIS A 226 9.24 -19.54 6.59
N VAL A 227 10.56 -19.66 6.34
CA VAL A 227 11.15 -19.54 4.99
C VAL A 227 11.40 -20.94 4.40
N GLY A 228 10.88 -21.16 3.18
CA GLY A 228 11.04 -22.42 2.46
C GLY A 228 11.97 -22.30 1.26
N ASP A 229 12.62 -23.41 0.88
CA ASP A 229 13.43 -23.53 -0.34
C ASP A 229 12.81 -24.49 -1.35
N PRO A 230 12.19 -23.99 -2.45
CA PRO A 230 11.63 -24.84 -3.49
C PRO A 230 12.69 -25.48 -4.39
N TYR A 231 13.97 -25.15 -4.20
CA TYR A 231 15.10 -25.61 -5.01
C TYR A 231 16.08 -26.48 -4.20
N GLU A 232 15.62 -27.01 -3.07
CA GLU A 232 16.41 -27.91 -2.23
C GLU A 232 16.94 -29.09 -3.07
N GLY A 233 18.24 -29.39 -2.97
CA GLY A 233 18.89 -30.37 -3.80
C GLY A 233 19.42 -29.88 -5.16
N GLY A 234 19.30 -28.55 -5.47
CA GLY A 234 19.98 -27.93 -6.60
C GLY A 234 19.16 -27.77 -7.89
N GLY A 235 17.83 -27.95 -7.82
CA GLY A 235 16.93 -27.72 -8.96
C GLY A 235 16.84 -26.26 -9.40
N THR A 236 16.27 -26.02 -10.59
CA THR A 236 15.96 -24.68 -11.15
C THR A 236 14.47 -24.49 -11.40
N THR A 237 13.67 -25.53 -11.18
CA THR A 237 12.22 -25.52 -11.29
C THR A 237 11.62 -25.49 -9.90
N PHE A 238 10.63 -24.61 -9.68
CA PHE A 238 9.90 -24.54 -8.42
C PHE A 238 9.32 -25.93 -8.06
N ASN A 239 9.64 -26.39 -6.87
CA ASN A 239 9.10 -27.62 -6.31
C ASN A 239 8.56 -27.37 -4.91
N GLY A 240 7.23 -27.34 -4.79
CA GLY A 240 6.55 -27.17 -3.50
C GLY A 240 6.65 -28.36 -2.55
N ASP A 241 7.05 -29.54 -3.05
CA ASP A 241 7.10 -30.76 -2.25
C ASP A 241 8.47 -30.99 -1.56
N THR A 242 9.38 -30.01 -1.64
CA THR A 242 10.65 -30.15 -0.91
C THR A 242 10.39 -30.19 0.60
N PRO A 243 11.21 -30.93 1.38
CA PRO A 243 11.10 -30.94 2.85
C PRO A 243 11.07 -29.55 3.47
N SER A 244 11.92 -28.64 3.00
CA SER A 244 11.97 -27.25 3.45
C SER A 244 10.67 -26.48 3.20
N MET A 245 10.07 -26.65 2.01
CA MET A 245 8.79 -26.01 1.66
C MET A 245 7.65 -26.53 2.54
N GLN A 246 7.56 -27.84 2.74
CA GLN A 246 6.50 -28.47 3.55
C GLN A 246 6.65 -28.15 5.03
N GLN A 247 7.89 -28.07 5.54
CA GLN A 247 8.16 -27.64 6.91
C GLN A 247 7.73 -26.20 7.15
N SER A 248 8.19 -25.28 6.31
CA SER A 248 7.88 -23.85 6.45
C SER A 248 6.39 -23.55 6.24
N LEU A 249 5.69 -24.31 5.38
CA LEU A 249 4.24 -24.19 5.22
C LEU A 249 3.51 -24.52 6.53
N LYS A 250 3.88 -25.62 7.21
CA LYS A 250 3.28 -25.98 8.51
C LYS A 250 3.51 -24.89 9.56
N VAL A 251 4.69 -24.28 9.56
CA VAL A 251 4.99 -23.14 10.45
C VAL A 251 4.06 -21.95 10.15
N ARG A 252 3.95 -21.53 8.90
CA ARG A 252 3.09 -20.40 8.51
C ARG A 252 1.61 -20.68 8.81
N GLN A 253 1.15 -21.90 8.56
CA GLN A 253 -0.22 -22.29 8.92
C GLN A 253 -0.44 -22.28 10.43
N ALA A 254 0.51 -22.76 11.22
CA ALA A 254 0.43 -22.72 12.69
C ALA A 254 0.33 -21.29 13.21
N LEU A 255 1.21 -20.40 12.73
CA LEU A 255 1.18 -18.99 13.09
C LEU A 255 -0.17 -18.33 12.75
N SER A 256 -0.72 -18.61 11.57
CA SER A 256 -2.01 -18.05 11.15
C SER A 256 -3.20 -18.58 11.96
N ARG A 257 -3.21 -19.88 12.34
CA ARG A 257 -4.32 -20.51 13.07
C ARG A 257 -4.38 -20.15 14.56
N THR A 258 -3.33 -19.53 15.09
CA THR A 258 -3.32 -19.05 16.50
C THR A 258 -3.71 -17.59 16.65
N ILE A 259 -4.02 -16.88 15.57
CA ILE A 259 -4.49 -15.49 15.63
C ILE A 259 -5.97 -15.48 16.04
N ASP A 260 -6.27 -15.04 17.24
CA ASP A 260 -7.64 -14.86 17.74
C ASP A 260 -8.24 -13.54 17.22
N ARG A 261 -8.66 -13.57 15.97
CA ARG A 261 -9.13 -12.39 15.22
C ARG A 261 -10.35 -11.74 15.85
N ASP A 262 -11.25 -12.55 16.39
CA ASP A 262 -12.48 -12.06 17.03
C ASP A 262 -12.16 -11.34 18.33
N THR A 263 -11.32 -11.92 19.17
CA THR A 263 -10.85 -11.26 20.41
C THR A 263 -10.07 -9.99 20.11
N ILE A 264 -9.20 -10.00 19.09
CA ILE A 264 -8.47 -8.79 18.65
C ILE A 264 -9.46 -7.71 18.23
N ASN A 265 -10.47 -8.04 17.41
CA ASN A 265 -11.50 -7.07 17.01
C ASN A 265 -12.23 -6.49 18.22
N GLU A 266 -12.70 -7.33 19.12
CA GLU A 266 -13.46 -6.87 20.31
C GLU A 266 -12.61 -6.02 21.24
N VAL A 267 -11.39 -6.45 21.56
CA VAL A 267 -10.55 -5.80 22.59
C VAL A 267 -9.79 -4.59 22.06
N ILE A 268 -9.25 -4.67 20.85
CA ILE A 268 -8.42 -3.60 20.28
C ILE A 268 -9.26 -2.60 19.47
N LEU A 269 -10.27 -3.09 18.74
CA LEU A 269 -11.07 -2.26 17.84
C LEU A 269 -12.48 -1.96 18.38
N GLY A 270 -12.81 -2.44 19.58
CA GLY A 270 -14.13 -2.22 20.17
C GLY A 270 -15.29 -2.82 19.35
N GLY A 271 -15.03 -3.86 18.59
CA GLY A 271 -16.03 -4.51 17.71
C GLY A 271 -16.33 -3.70 16.42
N LEU A 272 -15.56 -2.65 16.12
CA LEU A 272 -15.78 -1.80 14.92
C LEU A 272 -15.09 -2.34 13.67
N GLY A 273 -14.31 -3.40 13.78
CA GLY A 273 -13.69 -4.10 12.66
C GLY A 273 -14.37 -5.44 12.37
N GLU A 274 -13.72 -6.23 11.53
CA GLU A 274 -14.14 -7.59 11.17
C GLU A 274 -12.92 -8.50 11.13
N ALA A 275 -13.07 -9.78 11.50
CA ALA A 275 -12.02 -10.78 11.28
C ALA A 275 -11.64 -10.85 9.80
N HIS A 276 -10.35 -10.88 9.52
CA HIS A 276 -9.81 -10.91 8.16
C HIS A 276 -8.79 -12.04 8.01
N HIS A 277 -8.86 -12.83 6.94
CA HIS A 277 -8.10 -14.08 6.84
C HIS A 277 -7.02 -14.07 5.75
N LEU A 278 -7.22 -13.32 4.68
CA LEU A 278 -6.30 -13.31 3.53
C LEU A 278 -6.03 -11.88 3.06
N GLY A 279 -4.79 -11.49 2.97
CA GLY A 279 -4.40 -10.19 2.45
C GLY A 279 -4.79 -9.99 0.97
N TYR A 280 -4.81 -8.73 0.54
CA TYR A 280 -5.17 -8.26 -0.80
C TYR A 280 -6.63 -8.43 -1.22
N VAL A 281 -7.53 -8.82 -0.36
CA VAL A 281 -8.96 -8.91 -0.69
C VAL A 281 -9.79 -8.44 0.50
N TRP A 282 -10.83 -7.63 0.29
CA TRP A 282 -11.73 -7.20 1.37
C TRP A 282 -12.81 -8.24 1.65
N ASN A 283 -13.30 -8.29 2.88
CA ASN A 283 -14.39 -9.19 3.25
C ASN A 283 -15.68 -8.95 2.45
N ASN A 284 -15.91 -7.73 1.99
CA ASN A 284 -17.05 -7.37 1.15
C ASN A 284 -16.78 -7.50 -0.37
N ASP A 285 -15.59 -7.91 -0.79
CA ASP A 285 -15.30 -8.17 -2.20
C ASP A 285 -16.00 -9.46 -2.64
N PRO A 286 -16.68 -9.47 -3.80
CA PRO A 286 -17.30 -10.68 -4.34
C PRO A 286 -16.33 -11.85 -4.50
N ILE A 287 -15.06 -11.59 -4.81
CA ILE A 287 -14.03 -12.63 -4.91
C ILE A 287 -13.82 -13.32 -3.55
N TRP A 288 -13.75 -12.54 -2.46
CA TRP A 288 -13.67 -13.10 -1.11
C TRP A 288 -14.91 -13.92 -0.77
N GLN A 289 -16.10 -13.34 -0.98
CA GLN A 289 -17.37 -13.98 -0.60
C GLN A 289 -17.59 -15.31 -1.32
N GLU A 290 -17.12 -15.43 -2.57
CA GLU A 290 -17.20 -16.67 -3.34
C GLU A 290 -16.22 -17.75 -2.87
N ASN A 291 -15.13 -17.38 -2.17
CA ASN A 291 -14.04 -18.28 -1.79
C ASN A 291 -13.73 -18.31 -0.29
N ALA A 292 -14.51 -17.62 0.53
CA ALA A 292 -14.23 -17.45 1.96
C ALA A 292 -14.08 -18.79 2.71
N ASP A 293 -14.90 -19.78 2.39
CA ASP A 293 -14.83 -21.11 3.00
C ASP A 293 -13.51 -21.84 2.73
N THR A 294 -12.88 -21.54 1.59
CA THR A 294 -11.60 -22.15 1.19
C THR A 294 -10.39 -21.37 1.74
N TRP A 295 -10.47 -20.03 1.78
CA TRP A 295 -9.36 -19.17 2.15
C TRP A 295 -9.31 -18.82 3.63
N SER A 296 -10.38 -19.09 4.39
CA SER A 296 -10.39 -18.85 5.82
C SER A 296 -9.53 -19.89 6.55
N LEU A 297 -8.63 -19.41 7.41
CA LEU A 297 -7.95 -20.26 8.38
C LEU A 297 -8.64 -20.08 9.74
N PRO A 298 -9.38 -21.09 10.22
CA PRO A 298 -10.08 -21.01 11.49
C PRO A 298 -9.08 -20.90 12.64
N TYR A 299 -9.52 -20.27 13.74
CA TYR A 299 -8.77 -20.26 14.99
C TYR A 299 -8.72 -21.69 15.57
N ASP A 300 -7.52 -22.26 15.63
CA ASP A 300 -7.28 -23.63 16.09
C ASP A 300 -5.87 -23.73 16.73
N PRO A 301 -5.72 -23.30 17.98
CA PRO A 301 -4.41 -23.32 18.67
C PRO A 301 -3.86 -24.74 18.88
N ASP A 302 -4.73 -25.73 19.12
CA ASP A 302 -4.28 -27.11 19.35
C ASP A 302 -3.76 -27.75 18.06
N GLY A 303 -4.48 -27.59 16.94
CA GLY A 303 -4.02 -28.00 15.63
C GLY A 303 -2.77 -27.26 15.18
N ALA A 304 -2.65 -25.98 15.50
CA ALA A 304 -1.46 -25.17 15.24
C ALA A 304 -0.23 -25.69 16.00
N LYS A 305 -0.38 -26.05 17.27
CA LYS A 305 0.68 -26.67 18.07
C LYS A 305 1.12 -28.02 17.51
N ALA A 306 0.17 -28.82 17.02
CA ALA A 306 0.50 -30.08 16.35
C ALA A 306 1.30 -29.86 15.07
N LEU A 307 0.88 -28.89 14.21
CA LEU A 307 1.62 -28.52 12.99
C LEU A 307 3.05 -28.05 13.31
N LEU A 308 3.22 -27.25 14.35
CA LEU A 308 4.54 -26.74 14.74
C LEU A 308 5.45 -27.90 15.24
N THR A 309 4.89 -28.84 15.98
CA THR A 309 5.59 -30.05 16.42
C THR A 309 6.03 -30.91 15.21
N GLU A 310 5.14 -31.12 14.24
CA GLU A 310 5.45 -31.84 12.99
C GLU A 310 6.50 -31.12 12.15
N ALA A 311 6.54 -29.78 12.21
CA ALA A 311 7.55 -28.97 11.56
C ALA A 311 8.92 -28.99 12.28
N GLY A 312 9.02 -29.69 13.43
CA GLY A 312 10.28 -29.81 14.18
C GLY A 312 10.52 -28.71 15.22
N TYR A 313 9.49 -27.92 15.57
CA TYR A 313 9.56 -26.82 16.54
C TYR A 313 8.58 -27.02 17.73
N PRO A 314 8.65 -28.16 18.47
CA PRO A 314 7.73 -28.45 19.56
C PRO A 314 7.81 -27.46 20.73
N ASP A 315 8.97 -26.82 20.88
CA ASP A 315 9.27 -25.86 21.95
C ASP A 315 9.16 -24.39 21.50
N GLY A 316 8.68 -24.14 20.28
CA GLY A 316 8.61 -22.82 19.70
C GLY A 316 9.95 -22.31 19.14
N PHE A 317 10.07 -21.01 18.86
CA PHE A 317 11.25 -20.35 18.32
C PHE A 317 11.16 -18.83 18.47
N ASP A 318 12.28 -18.15 18.22
CA ASP A 318 12.32 -16.68 18.15
C ASP A 318 12.09 -16.22 16.70
N ILE A 319 11.33 -15.12 16.51
CA ILE A 319 11.07 -14.53 15.21
C ILE A 319 11.14 -13.00 15.27
N GLU A 320 11.64 -12.38 14.21
CA GLU A 320 11.69 -10.93 14.08
C GLU A 320 10.53 -10.43 13.20
N TRP A 321 9.95 -9.31 13.62
CA TRP A 321 8.81 -8.69 12.93
C TRP A 321 9.03 -7.21 12.75
N TYR A 322 9.19 -6.76 11.50
CA TYR A 322 9.24 -5.35 11.18
C TYR A 322 7.85 -4.73 11.20
N VAL A 323 7.63 -3.72 12.03
CA VAL A 323 6.37 -2.98 12.20
C VAL A 323 6.51 -1.48 11.98
N GLY A 324 7.72 -0.96 11.85
CA GLY A 324 7.99 0.47 11.77
C GLY A 324 7.74 1.22 13.09
N THR A 325 7.62 2.53 12.99
CA THR A 325 7.48 3.45 14.14
C THR A 325 6.03 3.76 14.53
N GLY A 326 5.04 3.19 13.83
CA GLY A 326 3.62 3.47 14.05
C GLY A 326 2.99 2.77 15.24
N ASP A 327 1.67 2.85 15.31
CA ASP A 327 0.86 2.11 16.27
C ASP A 327 0.71 0.65 15.82
N TYR A 328 0.96 -0.30 16.73
CA TYR A 328 1.00 -1.72 16.41
C TYR A 328 0.32 -2.59 17.48
N GLU A 329 -0.70 -2.07 18.15
CA GLU A 329 -1.44 -2.81 19.20
C GLU A 329 -1.97 -4.16 18.68
N THR A 330 -2.47 -4.20 17.44
CA THR A 330 -2.95 -5.43 16.81
C THR A 330 -1.83 -6.47 16.63
N GLN A 331 -0.64 -6.03 16.21
CA GLN A 331 0.52 -6.92 16.05
C GLN A 331 1.04 -7.41 17.39
N GLN A 332 0.99 -6.58 18.43
CA GLN A 332 1.33 -6.99 19.79
C GLN A 332 0.36 -8.06 20.33
N ALA A 333 -0.94 -7.94 20.03
CA ALA A 333 -1.92 -8.95 20.40
C ALA A 333 -1.64 -10.29 19.70
N VAL A 334 -1.31 -10.28 18.40
CA VAL A 334 -0.88 -11.48 17.68
C VAL A 334 0.39 -12.09 18.27
N ALA A 335 1.38 -11.28 18.60
CA ALA A 335 2.61 -11.75 19.23
C ALA A 335 2.35 -12.39 20.60
N ALA A 336 1.43 -11.83 21.38
CA ALA A 336 1.00 -12.43 22.65
C ALA A 336 0.30 -13.78 22.45
N ASP A 337 -0.50 -13.92 21.43
CA ASP A 337 -1.11 -15.19 21.03
C ASP A 337 -0.07 -16.24 20.66
N TRP A 338 0.90 -15.87 19.82
CA TRP A 338 1.99 -16.76 19.42
C TRP A 338 2.86 -17.20 20.61
N LEU A 339 3.18 -16.26 21.50
CA LEU A 339 3.95 -16.59 22.70
C LEU A 339 3.19 -17.54 23.63
N SER A 340 1.94 -17.22 23.94
CA SER A 340 1.16 -17.98 24.92
C SER A 340 0.74 -19.37 24.44
N LYS A 341 0.52 -19.55 23.14
CA LYS A 341 -0.04 -20.78 22.57
C LYS A 341 1.00 -21.67 21.88
N LEU A 342 2.04 -21.06 21.31
CA LEU A 342 3.06 -21.76 20.53
C LEU A 342 4.47 -21.64 21.10
N ASN A 343 4.66 -20.83 22.15
CA ASN A 343 5.97 -20.42 22.66
C ASN A 343 6.87 -19.79 21.56
N VAL A 344 6.24 -19.07 20.61
CA VAL A 344 6.95 -18.29 19.60
C VAL A 344 7.13 -16.88 20.11
N ASN A 345 8.38 -16.48 20.31
CA ASN A 345 8.73 -15.18 20.88
C ASN A 345 9.05 -14.19 19.76
N VAL A 346 8.35 -13.04 19.74
CA VAL A 346 8.48 -12.01 18.73
C VAL A 346 9.36 -10.86 19.21
N THR A 347 10.38 -10.53 18.43
CA THR A 347 11.14 -9.28 18.58
C THR A 347 10.67 -8.29 17.52
N PHE A 348 10.16 -7.12 17.92
CA PHE A 348 9.72 -6.09 16.99
C PHE A 348 10.87 -5.20 16.54
N ASP A 349 11.10 -5.15 15.23
CA ASP A 349 11.96 -4.14 14.60
C ASP A 349 11.14 -2.87 14.33
N ARG A 350 11.56 -1.75 14.92
CA ARG A 350 10.88 -0.45 14.88
C ARG A 350 11.69 0.64 14.19
N GLN A 351 12.58 0.26 13.31
CA GLN A 351 13.31 1.25 12.52
C GLN A 351 12.38 2.01 11.56
N ASP A 352 12.79 3.20 11.16
CA ASP A 352 12.07 3.99 10.16
C ASP A 352 11.99 3.25 8.82
N TYR A 353 10.88 3.43 8.12
CA TYR A 353 10.63 2.80 6.83
C TYR A 353 11.74 3.08 5.80
N SER A 354 12.26 4.30 5.76
CA SER A 354 13.36 4.69 4.87
C SER A 354 14.65 3.90 5.13
N SER A 355 14.90 3.50 6.37
CA SER A 355 16.05 2.67 6.75
C SER A 355 15.84 1.20 6.41
N TRP A 356 14.61 0.70 6.52
CA TRP A 356 14.26 -0.69 6.24
C TRP A 356 14.05 -0.97 4.75
N ARG A 357 13.49 -0.02 3.99
CA ARG A 357 13.14 -0.18 2.58
C ARG A 357 14.25 -0.71 1.67
N PRO A 358 15.54 -0.33 1.82
CA PRO A 358 16.62 -0.89 1.02
C PRO A 358 16.70 -2.42 1.04
N THR A 359 16.28 -3.07 2.14
CA THR A 359 16.27 -4.54 2.27
C THR A 359 15.24 -5.18 1.35
N ILE A 360 14.09 -4.51 1.15
CA ILE A 360 13.04 -4.96 0.21
C ILE A 360 13.54 -4.83 -1.23
N VAL A 361 14.09 -3.66 -1.57
CA VAL A 361 14.58 -3.40 -2.93
C VAL A 361 15.71 -4.36 -3.30
N ALA A 362 16.57 -4.69 -2.34
CA ALA A 362 17.66 -5.66 -2.52
C ALA A 362 17.20 -7.13 -2.46
N ARG A 363 15.91 -7.42 -2.16
CA ARG A 363 15.40 -8.78 -1.93
C ARG A 363 16.18 -9.52 -0.83
N THR A 364 16.50 -8.86 0.27
CA THR A 364 17.27 -9.42 1.39
C THR A 364 16.51 -9.44 2.71
N ASN A 365 15.27 -8.91 2.74
CA ASN A 365 14.45 -8.97 3.94
C ASN A 365 14.02 -10.41 4.24
N SER A 366 14.35 -10.93 5.42
CA SER A 366 13.96 -12.26 5.89
C SER A 366 13.02 -12.23 7.10
N ASP A 367 12.74 -11.04 7.64
CA ASP A 367 11.85 -10.88 8.79
C ASP A 367 10.42 -10.74 8.32
N ILE A 368 9.47 -11.21 9.14
CA ILE A 368 8.08 -10.98 8.80
C ILE A 368 7.78 -9.48 8.82
N PHE A 369 6.90 -9.09 7.91
CA PHE A 369 6.49 -7.71 7.75
C PHE A 369 4.99 -7.59 7.93
N GLY A 370 4.54 -6.63 8.68
CA GLY A 370 3.11 -6.47 8.86
C GLY A 370 2.76 -5.12 9.42
N GLY A 371 1.61 -4.66 9.03
CA GLY A 371 1.08 -3.39 9.44
C GLY A 371 -0.22 -3.10 8.72
N CYS A 372 -0.64 -1.87 8.80
CA CYS A 372 -1.77 -1.36 8.04
C CYS A 372 -1.38 -1.08 6.59
N CYS A 373 -2.35 -0.67 5.83
CA CYS A 373 -2.25 0.12 4.62
C CYS A 373 -2.29 -0.63 3.30
N TRP A 374 -2.48 -1.93 3.31
CA TRP A 374 -2.66 -2.70 2.08
C TRP A 374 -4.13 -3.10 1.95
N GLY A 375 -4.94 -2.18 1.45
CA GLY A 375 -6.29 -2.50 1.02
C GLY A 375 -6.29 -3.15 -0.35
N PRO A 376 -7.34 -3.86 -0.73
CA PRO A 376 -7.58 -4.25 -2.10
C PRO A 376 -7.98 -3.02 -2.88
N LEU A 377 -7.01 -2.39 -3.44
CA LEU A 377 -7.22 -1.31 -4.36
C LEU A 377 -7.62 -1.91 -5.68
N LEU A 378 -8.78 -1.69 -6.12
CA LEU A 378 -9.29 -2.03 -7.45
C LEU A 378 -9.21 -3.50 -7.85
N TRP A 379 -8.13 -4.25 -7.51
CA TRP A 379 -7.94 -5.69 -7.81
C TRP A 379 -6.73 -6.27 -7.08
N PRO A 380 -6.78 -7.51 -6.60
CA PRO A 380 -5.61 -8.24 -6.07
C PRO A 380 -4.41 -8.25 -7.02
N PHE A 381 -4.64 -7.98 -8.28
CA PHE A 381 -3.66 -7.85 -9.33
C PHE A 381 -2.59 -6.82 -9.15
N GLU A 382 -2.87 -5.70 -8.53
CA GLU A 382 -1.87 -4.64 -8.38
C GLU A 382 -0.67 -5.12 -7.59
N TRP A 383 -0.93 -6.04 -6.69
CA TRP A 383 0.07 -6.56 -5.79
C TRP A 383 0.81 -7.78 -6.32
N THR A 384 0.55 -8.21 -7.56
CA THR A 384 1.44 -9.18 -8.21
C THR A 384 2.88 -8.67 -8.31
N SER A 385 3.09 -7.36 -8.30
CA SER A 385 4.43 -6.78 -8.19
C SER A 385 5.12 -7.11 -6.86
N ASN A 386 4.37 -7.39 -5.80
CA ASN A 386 4.91 -7.77 -4.50
C ASN A 386 5.12 -9.28 -4.36
N THR A 387 4.46 -10.05 -5.22
CA THR A 387 4.60 -11.51 -5.30
C THR A 387 5.53 -11.95 -6.43
N SER A 388 6.17 -11.01 -7.10
CA SER A 388 7.08 -11.24 -8.22
C SER A 388 8.34 -10.39 -8.09
N SER A 389 9.45 -10.86 -8.65
CA SER A 389 10.69 -10.08 -8.72
C SER A 389 10.58 -8.96 -9.76
N PHE A 390 10.31 -7.76 -9.31
CA PHE A 390 10.13 -6.60 -10.14
C PHE A 390 11.28 -5.60 -9.95
N PRO A 391 11.84 -4.97 -11.01
CA PRO A 391 12.84 -3.92 -10.83
C PRO A 391 12.25 -2.75 -10.07
N GLY A 392 12.86 -2.37 -8.95
CA GLY A 392 12.37 -1.30 -8.10
C GLY A 392 11.04 -1.59 -7.40
N GLY A 393 10.54 -2.82 -7.50
CA GLY A 393 9.30 -3.25 -6.88
C GLY A 393 9.44 -3.53 -5.38
N TYR A 394 8.32 -3.81 -4.78
CA TYR A 394 8.20 -4.22 -3.38
C TYR A 394 8.47 -5.71 -3.21
N GLY A 395 9.73 -6.14 -3.39
CA GLY A 395 10.14 -7.53 -3.18
C GLY A 395 10.14 -7.91 -1.70
N ILE A 396 8.95 -8.02 -1.09
CA ILE A 396 8.83 -8.33 0.34
C ILE A 396 9.05 -9.80 0.68
N GLY A 397 9.44 -10.62 -0.29
CA GLY A 397 9.72 -12.04 -0.05
C GLY A 397 8.48 -12.90 0.11
N MET A 398 7.45 -12.64 -0.67
CA MET A 398 6.29 -13.51 -0.89
C MET A 398 6.18 -13.88 -2.36
N GLU A 399 7.30 -14.28 -2.98
CA GLU A 399 7.32 -14.55 -4.41
C GLU A 399 6.58 -15.84 -4.76
N LEU A 400 5.77 -15.77 -5.81
CA LEU A 400 4.96 -16.86 -6.31
C LEU A 400 5.28 -17.09 -7.79
N PRO A 401 6.25 -17.96 -8.15
CA PRO A 401 6.54 -18.28 -9.55
C PRO A 401 5.31 -18.73 -10.34
N GLN A 402 4.33 -19.32 -9.66
CA GLN A 402 3.05 -19.75 -10.25
C GLN A 402 2.19 -18.55 -10.70
N SER A 403 2.32 -17.40 -10.05
CA SER A 403 1.55 -16.20 -10.38
C SER A 403 2.01 -15.50 -11.68
N LYS A 404 3.09 -15.98 -12.31
CA LYS A 404 3.61 -15.39 -13.56
C LYS A 404 2.58 -15.34 -14.68
N ALA A 405 1.74 -16.37 -14.80
CA ALA A 405 0.64 -16.38 -15.77
C ALA A 405 -0.39 -15.28 -15.46
N SER A 406 -0.79 -15.16 -14.20
CA SER A 406 -1.72 -14.12 -13.72
C SER A 406 -1.14 -12.72 -13.94
N PHE A 407 0.14 -12.52 -13.68
CA PHE A 407 0.85 -11.28 -13.98
C PHE A 407 0.79 -10.90 -15.47
N ASN A 408 1.01 -11.87 -16.36
CA ASN A 408 0.93 -11.63 -17.80
C ASN A 408 -0.50 -11.28 -18.24
N ILE A 409 -1.51 -11.98 -17.72
CA ILE A 409 -2.93 -11.69 -18.00
C ILE A 409 -3.26 -10.27 -17.53
N LYS A 410 -2.87 -9.88 -16.34
CA LYS A 410 -3.03 -8.52 -15.81
C LYS A 410 -2.52 -7.46 -16.79
N ASN A 411 -1.34 -7.68 -17.36
CA ASN A 411 -0.68 -6.71 -18.21
C ASN A 411 -1.14 -6.73 -19.66
N SER A 412 -1.92 -7.71 -20.09
CA SER A 412 -2.29 -7.88 -21.51
C SER A 412 -3.79 -8.04 -21.75
N SER A 413 -4.58 -8.55 -20.79
CA SER A 413 -6.00 -8.78 -21.00
C SER A 413 -6.85 -7.55 -20.68
N GLN A 414 -7.93 -7.41 -21.44
CA GLN A 414 -9.02 -6.46 -21.20
C GLN A 414 -10.33 -7.19 -20.86
N ASP A 415 -10.29 -8.52 -20.81
CA ASP A 415 -11.46 -9.32 -20.46
C ASP A 415 -11.63 -9.38 -18.93
N PRO A 416 -12.72 -8.83 -18.38
CA PRO A 416 -12.96 -8.86 -16.93
C PRO A 416 -13.00 -10.28 -16.34
N ALA A 417 -13.43 -11.27 -17.12
CA ALA A 417 -13.50 -12.65 -16.66
C ALA A 417 -12.09 -13.28 -16.54
N GLU A 418 -11.21 -13.05 -17.51
CA GLU A 418 -9.82 -13.46 -17.45
C GLU A 418 -9.09 -12.75 -16.29
N LEU A 419 -9.34 -11.46 -16.12
CA LEU A 419 -8.78 -10.68 -15.04
C LEU A 419 -9.23 -11.23 -13.69
N LYS A 420 -10.53 -11.49 -13.50
CA LYS A 420 -11.06 -12.09 -12.26
C LYS A 420 -10.44 -13.47 -11.99
N ALA A 421 -10.38 -14.33 -12.99
CA ALA A 421 -9.81 -15.67 -12.86
C ALA A 421 -8.35 -15.62 -12.39
N ALA A 422 -7.54 -14.77 -13.02
CA ALA A 422 -6.16 -14.62 -12.64
C ALA A 422 -5.98 -14.03 -11.22
N ALA A 423 -6.89 -13.16 -10.76
CA ALA A 423 -6.92 -12.67 -9.37
C ALA A 423 -7.21 -13.81 -8.39
N VAL A 424 -8.20 -14.62 -8.69
CA VAL A 424 -8.56 -15.80 -7.87
C VAL A 424 -7.38 -16.75 -7.77
N ASP A 425 -6.72 -17.08 -8.89
CA ASP A 425 -5.55 -17.95 -8.90
C ASP A 425 -4.42 -17.42 -8.01
N MET A 426 -4.13 -16.12 -8.08
CA MET A 426 -3.09 -15.51 -7.24
C MET A 426 -3.46 -15.58 -5.75
N LEU A 427 -4.70 -15.24 -5.39
CA LEU A 427 -5.18 -15.32 -4.01
C LEU A 427 -5.19 -16.76 -3.49
N GLN A 428 -5.53 -17.73 -4.35
CA GLN A 428 -5.45 -19.13 -4.02
C GLN A 428 -4.02 -19.54 -3.66
N TYR A 429 -3.01 -19.16 -4.45
CA TYR A 429 -1.62 -19.46 -4.13
C TYR A 429 -1.16 -18.80 -2.82
N LEU A 430 -1.57 -17.54 -2.55
CA LEU A 430 -1.27 -16.89 -1.28
C LEU A 430 -1.88 -17.62 -0.09
N SER A 431 -3.10 -18.12 -0.25
CA SER A 431 -3.81 -18.93 0.74
C SER A 431 -3.14 -20.29 0.93
N ASP A 432 -2.89 -21.04 -0.16
CA ASP A 432 -2.29 -22.38 -0.12
C ASP A 432 -0.92 -22.40 0.58
N TRP A 433 -0.12 -21.37 0.35
CA TRP A 433 1.18 -21.21 0.96
C TRP A 433 1.16 -20.46 2.30
N ALA A 434 0.00 -20.01 2.76
CA ALA A 434 -0.18 -19.20 3.97
C ALA A 434 0.82 -18.02 4.05
N LEU A 435 1.04 -17.33 2.91
CA LEU A 435 2.05 -16.28 2.82
C LEU A 435 1.56 -14.93 3.33
N PHE A 436 0.25 -14.69 3.31
CA PHE A 436 -0.29 -13.37 3.63
C PHE A 436 -1.56 -13.45 4.49
N PRO A 437 -1.48 -14.03 5.70
CA PRO A 437 -2.62 -14.07 6.60
C PRO A 437 -3.07 -12.68 7.02
N GLY A 438 -4.36 -12.42 6.91
CA GLY A 438 -5.02 -11.24 7.44
C GLY A 438 -5.26 -11.38 8.96
N ILE A 439 -5.42 -10.24 9.62
CA ILE A 439 -5.79 -10.17 11.04
C ILE A 439 -7.18 -9.56 11.17
N VAL A 440 -7.32 -8.29 10.84
CA VAL A 440 -8.58 -7.56 10.90
C VAL A 440 -8.73 -6.61 9.71
N GLN A 441 -9.96 -6.47 9.24
CA GLN A 441 -10.40 -5.39 8.39
C GLN A 441 -11.05 -4.34 9.28
N GLN A 442 -10.58 -3.10 9.21
CA GLN A 442 -11.02 -2.05 10.12
C GLN A 442 -11.34 -0.77 9.35
N PRO A 443 -12.30 0.04 9.81
CA PRO A 443 -12.54 1.35 9.24
C PRO A 443 -11.34 2.26 9.47
N ASN A 444 -11.05 3.11 8.49
CA ASN A 444 -10.02 4.11 8.58
C ASN A 444 -10.60 5.46 8.17
N ALA A 445 -10.74 6.37 9.10
CA ALA A 445 -11.32 7.69 8.90
C ALA A 445 -10.68 8.73 9.83
N ALA A 446 -10.71 9.98 9.41
CA ALA A 446 -10.45 11.09 10.30
C ALA A 446 -11.69 11.39 11.14
N MET A 447 -11.48 11.70 12.39
CA MET A 447 -12.51 12.21 13.30
C MET A 447 -12.54 13.71 13.24
N TYR A 448 -13.74 14.32 13.30
CA TYR A 448 -13.90 15.76 13.33
C TYR A 448 -15.08 16.18 14.19
N ASN A 449 -15.10 17.45 14.62
CA ASN A 449 -16.23 18.01 15.35
C ASN A 449 -17.25 18.63 14.35
N PRO A 450 -18.44 18.02 14.16
CA PRO A 450 -19.44 18.51 13.22
C PRO A 450 -20.09 19.82 13.63
N ASP A 451 -19.95 20.27 14.88
CA ASP A 451 -20.45 21.58 15.33
C ASP A 451 -19.54 22.74 14.87
N VAL A 452 -18.28 22.45 14.61
CA VAL A 452 -17.27 23.44 14.22
C VAL A 452 -16.93 23.38 12.74
N VAL A 453 -16.94 22.19 12.16
CA VAL A 453 -16.57 21.94 10.77
C VAL A 453 -17.71 21.29 10.00
N SER A 454 -17.94 21.76 8.79
CA SER A 454 -18.73 21.06 7.78
C SER A 454 -17.80 20.52 6.70
N TRP A 455 -17.91 19.21 6.43
CA TRP A 455 -17.10 18.53 5.42
C TRP A 455 -18.03 17.65 4.56
N GLN A 456 -18.74 18.28 3.62
CA GLN A 456 -19.91 17.66 2.98
C GLN A 456 -19.61 16.89 1.68
N GLU A 457 -18.47 17.15 1.04
CA GLU A 457 -18.18 16.62 -0.28
C GLU A 457 -16.77 16.04 -0.36
N MET A 458 -16.45 15.13 0.56
CA MET A 458 -15.23 14.34 0.39
C MET A 458 -15.42 13.35 -0.76
N ARG A 459 -14.49 13.33 -1.70
CA ARG A 459 -14.47 12.27 -2.71
C ARG A 459 -13.98 10.99 -2.09
N PRO A 460 -14.59 9.83 -2.40
CA PRO A 460 -14.07 8.55 -1.92
C PRO A 460 -12.65 8.35 -2.43
N TYR A 461 -11.80 7.96 -1.51
CA TYR A 461 -10.45 7.54 -1.79
C TYR A 461 -10.33 6.08 -1.44
N LEU A 462 -9.89 5.28 -2.39
CA LEU A 462 -9.67 3.86 -2.17
C LEU A 462 -8.38 3.59 -1.39
N TRP A 463 -7.43 4.53 -1.39
CA TRP A 463 -6.22 4.38 -0.60
C TRP A 463 -5.93 5.52 0.37
N MET A 464 -5.37 5.17 1.54
CA MET A 464 -5.29 6.05 2.67
C MET A 464 -3.94 6.07 3.35
N ARG A 465 -3.10 7.02 2.98
CA ARG A 465 -1.97 7.38 3.82
C ARG A 465 -2.27 8.52 4.80
N LEU A 466 -3.36 9.25 4.62
CA LEU A 466 -3.69 10.44 5.42
C LEU A 466 -5.02 10.34 6.19
N GLY A 467 -5.43 9.11 6.55
CA GLY A 467 -6.62 8.91 7.40
C GLY A 467 -7.89 9.57 6.86
N GLY A 468 -8.11 9.57 5.54
CA GLY A 468 -9.30 10.18 4.94
C GLY A 468 -9.27 11.70 4.86
N MET A 469 -8.23 12.37 5.34
CA MET A 469 -8.13 13.82 5.28
C MET A 469 -7.64 14.29 3.91
N ARG A 470 -8.55 14.31 2.95
CA ARG A 470 -8.30 14.87 1.60
C ARG A 470 -9.44 15.81 1.22
N SER A 471 -9.30 16.48 0.07
CA SER A 471 -10.31 17.42 -0.41
C SER A 471 -10.56 18.55 0.59
N PHE A 472 -9.49 19.10 1.15
CA PHE A 472 -9.57 20.25 2.09
C PHE A 472 -10.30 21.46 1.50
N GLU A 473 -10.39 21.58 0.18
CA GLU A 473 -11.17 22.63 -0.51
C GLU A 473 -12.66 22.59 -0.21
N TYR A 474 -13.18 21.49 0.33
CA TYR A 474 -14.58 21.32 0.71
C TYR A 474 -14.85 21.55 2.20
N ILE A 475 -13.81 21.77 3.01
CA ILE A 475 -13.96 22.05 4.43
C ILE A 475 -14.49 23.47 4.61
N GLN A 476 -15.52 23.61 5.44
CA GLN A 476 -16.07 24.89 5.85
C GLN A 476 -16.08 24.98 7.38
N LEU A 477 -15.58 26.09 7.90
CA LEU A 477 -15.78 26.44 9.31
C LEU A 477 -17.18 26.97 9.49
N LYS A 478 -17.85 26.56 10.56
CA LYS A 478 -19.21 27.01 10.92
C LYS A 478 -19.20 28.28 11.76
#